data_1e14cc7d24c217e504c79ac4609beeb4
#
_entry.id   1e14cc7d24c217e504c79ac4609beeb4
#
_cell.length_a   1.000
_cell.length_b   1.000
_cell.length_c   1.000
_cell.angle_alpha   90.00
_cell.angle_beta   90.00
_cell.angle_gamma   90.00
#
_symmetry.space_group_name_H-M   'P 1'
#
loop_
_entity.id
_entity.type
_entity.pdbx_description
1 polymer ?
#
loop_
_entity_poly.entity_id
_entity_poly.type
_entity_poly.pdbx_seq_one_letter_code
_entity_poly.pdbx_strand_id
1 'polypeptide(L)'
;FLPFSGLAWFLYLPDKYLVGASKIARLIQYYGKRPQLQENMSIQIANHFCEVIEPKGMMLVMRAVHGCMSCRGVGTGMNAGMTTSLTRGTFREDHIARDEAMSLIQLSISDRR
;
A
#
# COMPACT_ATOMS: atom_id res chain seq x y z
N PHE A 1 -4.90 -17.19 -13.21
CA PHE A 1 -5.03 -15.88 -12.59
C PHE A 1 -5.92 -15.92 -11.36
N LEU A 2 -5.43 -15.37 -10.28
CA LEU A 2 -6.18 -15.30 -9.05
C LEU A 2 -6.35 -13.86 -8.65
N PRO A 3 -7.52 -13.48 -8.17
CA PRO A 3 -7.70 -12.08 -7.77
C PRO A 3 -6.87 -11.77 -6.53
N PHE A 4 -6.41 -10.56 -6.48
CA PHE A 4 -5.70 -10.09 -5.33
C PHE A 4 -6.71 -9.78 -4.22
N SER A 5 -6.43 -10.25 -3.05
CA SER A 5 -7.30 -9.98 -1.91
C SER A 5 -6.40 -9.55 -0.76
N GLY A 6 -6.68 -8.41 -0.21
CA GLY A 6 -5.83 -7.93 0.86
C GLY A 6 -6.27 -6.59 1.40
N LEU A 7 -5.38 -6.01 2.17
CA LEU A 7 -5.62 -4.73 2.80
C LEU A 7 -4.53 -3.77 2.37
N ALA A 8 -4.86 -2.51 2.33
CA ALA A 8 -3.89 -1.49 1.98
C ALA A 8 -4.07 -0.29 2.89
N TRP A 9 -2.96 0.30 3.28
CA TRP A 9 -2.96 1.53 4.05
C TRP A 9 -2.19 2.54 3.24
N PHE A 10 -2.80 3.68 3.00
CA PHE A 10 -2.21 4.72 2.15
C PHE A 10 -2.17 6.02 2.94
N LEU A 11 -0.99 6.57 3.10
CA LEU A 11 -0.81 7.83 3.79
C LEU A 11 -0.05 8.78 2.87
N TYR A 12 -0.40 10.04 2.91
CA TYR A 12 0.37 11.00 2.13
C TYR A 12 0.32 12.36 2.78
N LEU A 13 1.34 13.15 2.52
CA LEU A 13 1.42 14.52 2.97
C LEU A 13 1.20 15.41 1.76
N PRO A 14 0.09 16.12 1.70
CA PRO A 14 -0.21 16.92 0.52
C PRO A 14 0.69 18.13 0.41
N ASP A 15 0.89 18.59 -0.79
CA ASP A 15 1.58 19.82 -1.03
C ASP A 15 0.58 20.80 -1.63
N LYS A 16 0.32 20.69 -2.93
CA LYS A 16 -0.60 21.59 -3.57
C LYS A 16 -2.00 21.02 -3.72
N TYR A 17 -2.09 19.71 -3.81
CA TYR A 17 -3.36 19.06 -4.11
C TYR A 17 -3.80 18.10 -3.03
N LEU A 18 -5.10 18.09 -2.79
CA LEU A 18 -5.69 17.13 -1.88
C LEU A 18 -6.49 16.14 -2.70
N VAL A 19 -6.48 14.90 -2.29
CA VAL A 19 -7.16 13.84 -3.01
C VAL A 19 -8.09 13.13 -2.07
N GLY A 20 -9.30 12.89 -2.50
CA GLY A 20 -10.27 12.19 -1.66
C GLY A 20 -9.94 10.70 -1.58
N ALA A 21 -10.36 10.09 -0.49
CA ALA A 21 -10.08 8.68 -0.26
C ALA A 21 -10.62 7.79 -1.35
N SER A 22 -11.77 8.15 -1.93
CA SER A 22 -12.35 7.31 -2.97
C SER A 22 -11.47 7.27 -4.21
N LYS A 23 -10.77 8.37 -4.50
CA LYS A 23 -9.91 8.38 -5.67
C LYS A 23 -8.68 7.50 -5.44
N ILE A 24 -8.16 7.52 -4.22
CA ILE A 24 -7.04 6.67 -3.88
C ILE A 24 -7.45 5.20 -3.97
N ALA A 25 -8.64 4.89 -3.47
CA ALA A 25 -9.13 3.52 -3.53
C ALA A 25 -9.25 3.07 -4.98
N ARG A 26 -9.72 3.94 -5.87
CA ARG A 26 -9.83 3.59 -7.27
C ARG A 26 -8.48 3.35 -7.92
N LEU A 27 -7.50 4.14 -7.53
CA LEU A 27 -6.15 3.95 -8.05
C LEU A 27 -5.61 2.58 -7.67
N ILE A 28 -5.79 2.20 -6.42
CA ILE A 28 -5.32 0.91 -5.95
C ILE A 28 -6.07 -0.21 -6.67
N GLN A 29 -7.38 -0.07 -6.82
CA GLN A 29 -8.17 -1.07 -7.51
C GLN A 29 -7.80 -1.21 -8.97
N TYR A 30 -7.46 -0.10 -9.61
CA TYR A 30 -7.08 -0.14 -11.01
C TYR A 30 -5.87 -1.03 -11.23
N TYR A 31 -4.84 -0.84 -10.40
CA TYR A 31 -3.65 -1.65 -10.55
C TYR A 31 -3.83 -3.05 -9.96
N GLY A 32 -4.73 -3.20 -9.00
CA GLY A 32 -4.98 -4.50 -8.41
C GLY A 32 -5.70 -5.47 -9.30
N LYS A 33 -6.26 -4.99 -10.41
CA LYS A 33 -6.95 -5.90 -11.32
C LYS A 33 -6.00 -6.70 -12.17
N ARG A 34 -4.75 -6.29 -12.24
CA ARG A 34 -3.80 -6.96 -13.10
C ARG A 34 -3.07 -8.04 -12.34
N PRO A 35 -2.85 -9.20 -12.96
CA PRO A 35 -2.05 -10.23 -12.31
C PRO A 35 -0.60 -9.75 -12.30
N GLN A 36 -0.10 -9.47 -11.14
CA GLN A 36 1.27 -9.01 -11.02
C GLN A 36 1.74 -9.15 -9.59
N LEU A 37 3.02 -8.99 -9.39
CA LEU A 37 3.57 -9.08 -8.07
C LEU A 37 3.15 -7.86 -7.26
N GLN A 38 2.94 -8.08 -5.98
CA GLN A 38 2.52 -7.01 -5.09
C GLN A 38 3.52 -5.87 -5.07
N GLU A 39 4.80 -6.17 -5.13
CA GLU A 39 5.81 -5.14 -5.13
C GLU A 39 5.74 -4.27 -6.36
N ASN A 40 5.53 -4.88 -7.53
CA ASN A 40 5.40 -4.11 -8.74
C ASN A 40 4.17 -3.23 -8.71
N MET A 41 3.09 -3.75 -8.17
CA MET A 41 1.86 -2.99 -8.05
C MET A 41 2.07 -1.78 -7.16
N SER A 42 2.79 -1.95 -6.05
CA SER A 42 3.06 -0.85 -5.13
C SER A 42 3.85 0.25 -5.82
N ILE A 43 4.85 -0.14 -6.59
CA ILE A 43 5.69 0.82 -7.29
C ILE A 43 4.87 1.58 -8.33
N GLN A 44 4.03 0.89 -9.06
CA GLN A 44 3.20 1.53 -10.08
C GLN A 44 2.22 2.51 -9.47
N ILE A 45 1.61 2.14 -8.36
CA ILE A 45 0.67 3.02 -7.66
C ILE A 45 1.41 4.26 -7.17
N ALA A 46 2.57 4.07 -6.55
CA ALA A 46 3.33 5.19 -6.02
C ALA A 46 3.79 6.13 -7.12
N ASN A 47 4.29 5.58 -8.23
CA ASN A 47 4.74 6.40 -9.32
C ASN A 47 3.60 7.21 -9.92
N HIS A 48 2.46 6.57 -10.12
CA HIS A 48 1.31 7.24 -10.69
C HIS A 48 0.84 8.37 -9.77
N PHE A 49 0.71 8.07 -8.49
CA PHE A 49 0.23 9.04 -7.53
C PHE A 49 1.18 10.23 -7.43
N CYS A 50 2.47 9.96 -7.32
CA CYS A 50 3.45 11.04 -7.19
C CYS A 50 3.55 11.88 -8.44
N GLU A 51 3.36 11.28 -9.60
CA GLU A 51 3.44 12.01 -10.84
C GLU A 51 2.28 12.99 -11.00
N VAL A 52 1.10 12.58 -10.57
CA VAL A 52 -0.09 13.41 -10.74
C VAL A 52 -0.28 14.40 -9.60
N ILE A 53 -0.09 13.96 -8.38
CA ILE A 53 -0.41 14.76 -7.20
C ILE A 53 0.78 15.51 -6.65
N GLU A 54 1.97 14.98 -6.85
CA GLU A 54 3.21 15.61 -6.37
C GLU A 54 3.13 15.91 -4.86
N PRO A 55 2.91 14.89 -4.05
CA PRO A 55 2.81 15.10 -2.61
C PRO A 55 4.19 15.34 -2.00
N LYS A 56 4.23 15.87 -0.79
CA LYS A 56 5.49 16.00 -0.08
C LYS A 56 6.03 14.64 0.31
N GLY A 57 5.15 13.69 0.50
CA GLY A 57 5.55 12.34 0.82
C GLY A 57 4.35 11.42 0.75
N MET A 58 4.60 10.14 0.57
CA MET A 58 3.53 9.15 0.62
C MET A 58 4.08 7.84 1.13
N MET A 59 3.20 7.03 1.68
CA MET A 59 3.54 5.73 2.18
C MET A 59 2.41 4.78 1.86
N LEU A 60 2.76 3.64 1.31
CA LEU A 60 1.77 2.63 0.96
C LEU A 60 2.20 1.32 1.59
N VAL A 61 1.32 0.72 2.37
CA VAL A 61 1.57 -0.59 2.95
C VAL A 61 0.46 -1.50 2.48
N MET A 62 0.83 -2.63 1.92
CA MET A 62 -0.14 -3.58 1.40
C MET A 62 0.10 -4.94 2.00
N ARG A 63 -0.97 -5.60 2.35
CA ARG A 63 -0.88 -6.94 2.92
C ARG A 63 -1.85 -7.84 2.19
N ALA A 64 -1.33 -8.85 1.54
CA ALA A 64 -2.14 -9.84 0.86
C ALA A 64 -2.66 -10.83 1.88
N VAL A 65 -3.90 -11.19 1.76
CA VAL A 65 -4.48 -12.08 2.72
C VAL A 65 -4.72 -13.45 2.13
N HIS A 66 -5.72 -13.61 1.35
CA HIS A 66 -6.01 -14.92 0.82
C HIS A 66 -5.66 -15.15 -0.61
N GLY A 67 -6.04 -14.27 -1.44
CA GLY A 67 -5.90 -14.51 -2.85
C GLY A 67 -4.53 -14.90 -3.29
N CYS A 68 -3.53 -14.43 -2.61
CA CYS A 68 -2.19 -14.72 -3.03
C CYS A 68 -1.69 -16.03 -2.56
N MET A 69 -2.47 -16.72 -1.80
CA MET A 69 -1.99 -17.94 -1.28
C MET A 69 -1.57 -18.88 -2.30
N SER A 70 -2.38 -19.11 -3.24
CA SER A 70 -1.98 -20.07 -4.22
C SER A 70 -0.95 -19.51 -5.12
N CYS A 71 -0.90 -18.24 -5.22
CA CYS A 71 0.12 -17.70 -6.02
C CYS A 71 1.46 -18.07 -5.51
N ARG A 72 1.63 -18.19 -4.25
CA ARG A 72 2.89 -18.46 -3.77
C ARG A 72 3.24 -19.83 -3.87
N GLY A 73 2.34 -20.67 -3.89
CA GLY A 73 2.71 -22.02 -4.01
C GLY A 73 3.81 -22.42 -3.15
N VAL A 74 4.37 -21.56 -2.45
CA VAL A 74 5.47 -21.93 -1.68
C VAL A 74 5.05 -22.46 -0.42
N GLY A 75 3.89 -22.60 -0.22
CA GLY A 75 3.43 -23.27 0.88
C GLY A 75 3.86 -22.89 2.21
N THR A 76 4.53 -21.89 2.32
CA THR A 76 5.00 -21.59 3.60
C THR A 76 3.92 -20.85 4.23
N GLY A 77 3.89 -20.54 5.23
CA GLY A 77 3.08 -19.70 5.95
C GLY A 77 1.80 -19.39 5.35
N MET A 78 1.03 -20.30 5.19
CA MET A 78 -0.16 -20.07 4.60
C MET A 78 -0.92 -19.03 5.23
N ASN A 79 -0.73 -18.73 6.43
CA ASN A 79 -1.44 -17.68 7.00
C ASN A 79 -0.75 -16.41 6.90
N ALA A 80 0.44 -16.44 6.51
CA ALA A 80 1.24 -15.28 6.56
C ALA A 80 0.98 -14.50 5.39
N GLY A 81 0.25 -13.63 5.28
CA GLY A 81 0.16 -12.80 4.13
C GLY A 81 1.47 -12.15 3.83
N MET A 82 1.63 -11.69 2.63
CA MET A 82 2.81 -10.97 2.26
C MET A 82 2.56 -9.49 2.52
N THR A 83 3.49 -8.85 3.20
CA THR A 83 3.37 -7.41 3.48
C THR A 83 4.45 -6.67 2.72
N THR A 84 4.04 -5.63 2.04
CA THR A 84 4.95 -4.79 1.28
C THR A 84 4.78 -3.37 1.73
N SER A 85 5.86 -2.65 1.89
CA SER A 85 5.75 -1.24 2.23
C SER A 85 6.63 -0.44 1.30
N LEU A 86 6.21 0.77 1.03
CA LEU A 86 6.92 1.64 0.11
C LEU A 86 6.73 3.08 0.55
N THR A 87 7.81 3.83 0.56
CA THR A 87 7.76 5.23 0.98
C THR A 87 8.37 6.11 -0.09
N ARG A 88 7.90 7.35 -0.15
CA ARG A 88 8.44 8.36 -1.06
C ARG A 88 8.47 9.69 -0.32
N GLY A 89 9.45 10.52 -0.66
CA GLY A 89 9.53 11.86 -0.11
C GLY A 89 9.78 11.88 1.37
N THR A 90 8.99 12.63 2.10
CA THR A 90 9.20 12.82 3.54
C THR A 90 9.23 11.50 4.30
N PHE A 91 8.35 10.57 3.97
CA PHE A 91 8.33 9.30 4.69
C PHE A 91 9.55 8.45 4.38
N ARG A 92 10.22 8.73 3.28
CA ARG A 92 11.44 8.01 2.95
C ARG A 92 12.63 8.61 3.65
N GLU A 93 12.67 9.93 3.77
CA GLU A 93 13.82 10.62 4.29
C GLU A 93 13.80 10.88 5.79
N ASP A 94 12.61 10.99 6.36
CA ASP A 94 12.46 11.31 7.77
C ASP A 94 11.92 10.10 8.51
N HIS A 95 12.77 9.42 9.26
CA HIS A 95 12.34 8.21 9.93
C HIS A 95 11.34 8.47 11.06
N ILE A 96 11.33 9.67 11.61
CA ILE A 96 10.36 10.00 12.64
C ILE A 96 8.96 10.05 12.04
N ALA A 97 8.82 10.67 10.86
CA ALA A 97 7.55 10.71 10.18
C ALA A 97 7.11 9.29 9.79
N ARG A 98 8.05 8.47 9.35
CA ARG A 98 7.74 7.11 8.97
C ARG A 98 7.27 6.29 10.17
N ASP A 99 7.93 6.46 11.31
CA ASP A 99 7.56 5.73 12.51
C ASP A 99 6.19 6.15 13.00
N GLU A 100 5.87 7.41 12.88
CA GLU A 100 4.57 7.90 13.26
C GLU A 100 3.50 7.31 12.36
N ALA A 101 3.77 7.23 11.07
CA ALA A 101 2.83 6.63 10.13
C ALA A 101 2.62 5.15 10.45
N MET A 102 3.69 4.44 10.76
CA MET A 102 3.56 3.03 11.10
C MET A 102 2.74 2.85 12.37
N SER A 103 2.87 3.76 13.32
CA SER A 103 2.08 3.70 14.55
C SER A 103 0.61 3.86 14.23
N LEU A 104 0.26 4.76 13.34
CA LEU A 104 -1.12 4.93 12.94
C LEU A 104 -1.67 3.68 12.27
N ILE A 105 -0.86 3.04 11.46
CA ILE A 105 -1.26 1.80 10.80
C ILE A 105 -1.50 0.71 11.85
N GLN A 106 -0.64 0.62 12.85
CA GLN A 106 -0.80 -0.37 13.89
C GLN A 106 -2.08 -0.15 14.68
N LEU A 107 -2.43 1.09 14.96
CA LEU A 107 -3.67 1.39 15.63
C LEU A 107 -4.85 0.94 14.80
N SER A 108 -4.78 1.17 13.50
CA SER A 108 -5.82 0.76 12.59
C SER A 108 -6.00 -0.76 12.61
N ILE A 109 -4.92 -1.49 12.64
CA ILE A 109 -4.97 -2.94 12.68
C ILE A 109 -5.61 -3.41 13.99
N SER A 110 -5.23 -2.79 15.10
CA SER A 110 -5.78 -3.18 16.38
C SER A 110 -7.28 -2.95 16.45
N ASP A 111 -7.74 -1.86 15.86
CA ASP A 111 -9.14 -1.55 15.88
C ASP A 111 -9.98 -2.48 15.02
N ARG A 112 -9.37 -3.17 14.12
CA ARG A 112 -10.12 -4.02 13.21
C ARG A 112 -10.47 -5.38 13.80
N ARG A 113 -10.05 -5.67 14.99
CA ARG A 113 -10.32 -6.95 15.58
C ARG A 113 -11.75 -7.19 15.97
#